data_d7999b26d6d2616d4b73b4bbd0892b13
#
_entry.id   d7999b26d6d2616d4b73b4bbd0892b13
#
_cell.length_a   1.000
_cell.length_b   1.000
_cell.length_c   1.000
_cell.angle_alpha   90.00
_cell.angle_beta   90.00
_cell.angle_gamma   90.00
#
_symmetry.space_group_name_H-M   'P 1'
#
loop_
_entity.id
_entity.type
_entity.pdbx_description
1 polymer ?
#
loop_
_entity_poly.entity_id
_entity_poly.type
_entity_poly.pdbx_seq_one_letter_code
_entity_poly.pdbx_strand_id
1 'polypeptide(L)'
;TGTGTFLLGVLRKIAETVADDQGAGAVGPALGAAAHRLIGFELQFGPFAVAQLRLMAEMRALMGAAATGTGAGGNLPQPRLYVTDTLGDPYAEQTRFSTMLAPIGNSRKEANAIKRDEPITVVIGNPPYKVDAAGQGGWVEKGSPGRPSPMDLWAPLPEWGLGAHAKHLKNLYVFFWRWAAWKVFG
;
A
#
# COMPACT_ATOMS: atom_id res chain seq x y z
N THR A 1 0.01 -5.42 -2.25
CA THR A 1 1.33 -5.78 -1.67
C THR A 1 1.72 -7.21 -2.03
N GLY A 2 0.75 -8.11 -2.18
CA GLY A 2 1.01 -9.52 -2.39
C GLY A 2 1.81 -10.11 -1.22
N THR A 3 2.76 -10.97 -1.53
CA THR A 3 3.67 -11.58 -0.55
C THR A 3 4.87 -10.70 -0.17
N GLY A 4 4.79 -9.39 -0.37
CA GLY A 4 5.78 -8.40 0.05
C GLY A 4 6.98 -8.20 -0.86
N THR A 5 6.98 -8.74 -2.08
CA THR A 5 8.15 -8.76 -2.98
C THR A 5 8.73 -7.35 -3.24
N PHE A 6 7.89 -6.35 -3.51
CA PHE A 6 8.37 -4.98 -3.74
C PHE A 6 8.98 -4.37 -2.47
N LEU A 7 8.33 -4.55 -1.31
CA LEU A 7 8.85 -4.02 -0.04
C LEU A 7 10.18 -4.68 0.34
N LEU A 8 10.33 -5.99 0.11
CA LEU A 8 11.60 -6.69 0.27
C LEU A 8 12.70 -6.10 -0.63
N GLY A 9 12.37 -5.86 -1.91
CA GLY A 9 13.30 -5.23 -2.85
C GLY A 9 13.75 -3.85 -2.38
N VAL A 10 12.83 -3.04 -1.89
CA VAL A 10 13.15 -1.71 -1.35
C VAL A 10 14.06 -1.79 -0.13
N LEU A 11 13.76 -2.68 0.84
CA LEU A 11 14.60 -2.86 2.03
C LEU A 11 16.02 -3.29 1.66
N ARG A 12 16.17 -4.26 0.74
CA ARG A 12 17.47 -4.71 0.25
C ARG A 12 18.25 -3.58 -0.42
N LYS A 13 17.57 -2.80 -1.28
CA LYS A 13 18.23 -1.69 -1.97
C LYS A 13 18.67 -0.58 -1.01
N ILE A 14 17.88 -0.30 0.02
CA ILE A 14 18.28 0.64 1.08
C ILE A 14 19.51 0.12 1.80
N ALA A 15 19.51 -1.17 2.20
CA ALA A 15 20.63 -1.77 2.92
C ALA A 15 21.92 -1.73 2.10
N GLU A 16 21.84 -2.12 0.82
CA GLU A 16 22.96 -2.07 -0.12
C GLU A 16 23.52 -0.63 -0.24
N THR A 17 22.64 0.32 -0.62
CA THR A 17 23.06 1.71 -0.85
C THR A 17 23.68 2.33 0.40
N VAL A 18 23.06 2.13 1.58
CA VAL A 18 23.59 2.68 2.83
C VAL A 18 24.91 2.01 3.23
N ALA A 19 25.05 0.70 2.99
CA ALA A 19 26.33 0.02 3.27
C ALA A 19 27.46 0.55 2.40
N ASP A 20 27.17 0.80 1.11
CA ASP A 20 28.16 1.35 0.16
C ASP A 20 28.55 2.79 0.49
N ASP A 21 27.56 3.64 0.81
CA ASP A 21 27.77 5.07 1.01
C ASP A 21 28.29 5.43 2.42
N GLN A 22 27.84 4.71 3.46
CA GLN A 22 28.02 5.09 4.87
C GLN A 22 28.64 3.96 5.72
N GLY A 23 28.81 2.77 5.13
CA GLY A 23 29.32 1.59 5.82
C GLY A 23 28.23 0.77 6.51
N ALA A 24 28.57 -0.50 6.79
CA ALA A 24 27.64 -1.50 7.33
C ALA A 24 26.96 -1.10 8.66
N GLY A 25 27.65 -0.29 9.49
CA GLY A 25 27.10 0.17 10.77
C GLY A 25 25.90 1.09 10.65
N ALA A 26 25.72 1.78 9.50
CA ALA A 26 24.60 2.67 9.26
C ALA A 26 23.34 1.95 8.78
N VAL A 27 23.43 0.70 8.35
CA VAL A 27 22.32 -0.07 7.75
C VAL A 27 21.16 -0.24 8.74
N GLY A 28 21.42 -0.65 9.96
CA GLY A 28 20.39 -0.88 10.97
C GLY A 28 19.53 0.35 11.25
N PRO A 29 20.10 1.50 11.62
CA PRO A 29 19.37 2.75 11.79
C PRO A 29 18.58 3.19 10.54
N ALA A 30 19.18 3.06 9.35
CA ALA A 30 18.51 3.43 8.08
C ALA A 30 17.31 2.54 7.79
N LEU A 31 17.40 1.23 7.97
CA LEU A 31 16.28 0.30 7.83
C LEU A 31 15.18 0.56 8.86
N GLY A 32 15.54 0.89 10.10
CA GLY A 32 14.60 1.29 11.13
C GLY A 32 13.78 2.52 10.71
N ALA A 33 14.45 3.56 10.22
CA ALA A 33 13.79 4.76 9.72
C ALA A 33 12.93 4.48 8.47
N ALA A 34 13.39 3.61 7.57
CA ALA A 34 12.66 3.22 6.36
C ALA A 34 11.40 2.44 6.68
N ALA A 35 11.44 1.51 7.64
CA ALA A 35 10.30 0.68 8.01
C ALA A 35 9.06 1.49 8.36
N HIS A 36 9.21 2.62 9.04
CA HIS A 36 8.08 3.51 9.38
C HIS A 36 7.46 4.23 8.18
N ARG A 37 8.17 4.32 7.05
CA ARG A 37 7.71 4.97 5.81
C ARG A 37 7.20 3.98 4.78
N LEU A 38 7.52 2.69 4.92
CA LEU A 38 7.09 1.65 4.01
C LEU A 38 5.71 1.15 4.42
N ILE A 39 4.75 1.31 3.51
CA ILE A 39 3.35 0.97 3.72
C ILE A 39 2.94 -0.07 2.68
N GLY A 40 2.23 -1.10 3.10
CA GLY A 40 1.68 -2.11 2.21
C GLY A 40 0.21 -2.35 2.46
N PHE A 41 -0.60 -2.33 1.39
CA PHE A 41 -2.00 -2.70 1.39
C PHE A 41 -2.18 -4.04 0.70
N GLU A 42 -2.85 -4.97 1.36
CA GLU A 42 -3.16 -6.29 0.82
C GLU A 42 -4.63 -6.64 1.11
N LEU A 43 -5.33 -7.12 0.09
CA LEU A 43 -6.73 -7.48 0.22
C LEU A 43 -6.92 -8.83 0.91
N GLN A 44 -6.02 -9.78 0.62
CA GLN A 44 -6.13 -11.16 1.05
C GLN A 44 -5.28 -11.44 2.28
N PHE A 45 -5.86 -12.10 3.28
CA PHE A 45 -5.18 -12.40 4.53
C PHE A 45 -3.97 -13.34 4.36
N GLY A 46 -4.05 -14.35 3.47
CA GLY A 46 -2.96 -15.30 3.22
C GLY A 46 -1.68 -14.62 2.73
N PRO A 47 -1.70 -13.90 1.60
CA PRO A 47 -0.55 -13.11 1.13
C PRO A 47 -0.07 -12.06 2.15
N PHE A 48 -0.97 -11.41 2.89
CA PHE A 48 -0.63 -10.50 3.97
C PHE A 48 0.23 -11.18 5.04
N ALA A 49 -0.20 -12.33 5.55
CA ALA A 49 0.54 -13.08 6.58
C ALA A 49 1.93 -13.51 6.07
N VAL A 50 2.00 -13.99 4.81
CA VAL A 50 3.28 -14.34 4.18
C VAL A 50 4.18 -13.12 4.04
N ALA A 51 3.65 -11.98 3.61
CA ALA A 51 4.42 -10.74 3.51
C ALA A 51 5.00 -10.33 4.87
N GLN A 52 4.20 -10.39 5.93
CA GLN A 52 4.60 -10.02 7.27
C GLN A 52 5.76 -10.90 7.77
N LEU A 53 5.65 -12.21 7.61
CA LEU A 53 6.71 -13.14 8.00
C LEU A 53 8.00 -12.94 7.19
N ARG A 54 7.90 -12.76 5.87
CA ARG A 54 9.06 -12.53 5.00
C ARG A 54 9.77 -11.22 5.32
N LEU A 55 9.02 -10.14 5.53
CA LEU A 55 9.59 -8.84 5.88
C LEU A 55 10.26 -8.87 7.26
N MET A 56 9.67 -9.56 8.23
CA MET A 56 10.27 -9.76 9.55
C MET A 56 11.59 -10.54 9.44
N ALA A 57 11.62 -11.63 8.67
CA ALA A 57 12.83 -12.43 8.46
C ALA A 57 13.92 -11.63 7.74
N GLU A 58 13.56 -10.88 6.71
CA GLU A 58 14.49 -10.03 5.96
C GLU A 58 15.08 -8.92 6.82
N MET A 59 14.23 -8.19 7.56
CA MET A 59 14.71 -7.14 8.47
C MET A 59 15.71 -7.70 9.48
N ARG A 60 15.41 -8.89 10.03
CA ARG A 60 16.34 -9.56 10.96
C ARG A 60 17.65 -9.93 10.29
N ALA A 61 17.61 -10.44 9.07
CA ALA A 61 18.81 -10.80 8.30
C ALA A 61 19.66 -9.57 7.94
N LEU A 62 19.03 -8.50 7.45
CA LEU A 62 19.72 -7.28 7.02
C LEU A 62 20.29 -6.46 8.19
N MET A 63 19.61 -6.45 9.33
CA MET A 63 20.10 -5.75 10.52
C MET A 63 21.20 -6.55 11.26
N GLY A 64 21.34 -7.85 10.99
CA GLY A 64 22.40 -8.71 11.53
C GLY A 64 22.43 -8.80 13.05
N ALA A 65 23.59 -9.17 13.60
CA ALA A 65 23.80 -9.28 15.04
C ALA A 65 23.66 -7.94 15.80
N ALA A 66 23.72 -6.80 15.12
CA ALA A 66 23.45 -5.48 15.71
C ALA A 66 22.00 -5.36 16.20
N ALA A 67 21.07 -6.10 15.61
CA ALA A 67 19.68 -6.18 16.09
C ALA A 67 19.53 -7.00 17.38
N THR A 68 20.50 -7.83 17.72
CA THR A 68 20.48 -8.67 18.92
C THR A 68 20.99 -7.95 20.17
N GLY A 69 21.59 -6.76 20.02
CA GLY A 69 22.09 -5.93 21.13
C GLY A 69 20.99 -5.24 21.95
N THR A 70 19.79 -5.14 21.43
CA THR A 70 18.60 -4.81 22.21
C THR A 70 18.02 -6.12 22.73
N GLY A 71 18.29 -6.48 23.97
CA GLY A 71 17.98 -7.75 24.63
C GLY A 71 16.85 -8.60 24.00
N ALA A 72 16.80 -9.89 24.26
CA ALA A 72 15.98 -10.93 23.64
C ALA A 72 14.44 -10.68 23.51
N GLY A 73 13.99 -9.45 23.47
CA GLY A 73 12.60 -8.99 23.39
C GLY A 73 12.39 -7.68 22.61
N GLY A 74 13.42 -7.07 22.01
CA GLY A 74 13.25 -5.85 21.24
C GLY A 74 12.43 -6.08 19.96
N ASN A 75 11.29 -5.39 19.81
CA ASN A 75 10.51 -5.40 18.57
C ASN A 75 11.35 -4.78 17.44
N LEU A 76 11.67 -5.61 16.43
CA LEU A 76 12.27 -5.11 15.20
C LEU A 76 11.32 -4.13 14.52
N PRO A 77 11.81 -2.98 14.03
CA PRO A 77 11.01 -2.10 13.23
C PRO A 77 10.53 -2.86 11.97
N GLN A 78 9.26 -2.72 11.64
CA GLN A 78 8.65 -3.42 10.52
C GLN A 78 7.88 -2.45 9.63
N PRO A 79 7.85 -2.72 8.31
CA PRO A 79 6.94 -2.01 7.42
C PRO A 79 5.49 -2.12 7.88
N ARG A 80 4.75 -1.06 7.65
CA ARG A 80 3.35 -0.92 8.04
C ARG A 80 2.46 -1.64 7.05
N LEU A 81 2.02 -2.86 7.37
CA LEU A 81 1.16 -3.67 6.52
C LEU A 81 -0.29 -3.63 7.00
N TYR A 82 -1.22 -3.54 6.07
CA TYR A 82 -2.66 -3.45 6.36
C TYR A 82 -3.47 -4.39 5.48
N VAL A 83 -4.42 -5.11 6.10
CA VAL A 83 -5.42 -5.89 5.37
C VAL A 83 -6.53 -4.94 4.96
N THR A 84 -6.53 -4.54 3.69
CA THR A 84 -7.50 -3.57 3.15
C THR A 84 -7.64 -3.70 1.64
N ASP A 85 -8.79 -3.27 1.12
CA ASP A 85 -8.94 -3.03 -0.31
C ASP A 85 -8.34 -1.66 -0.65
N THR A 86 -7.32 -1.62 -1.50
CA THR A 86 -6.69 -0.38 -1.96
C THR A 86 -7.71 0.55 -2.62
N LEU A 87 -8.62 0.02 -3.43
CA LEU A 87 -9.64 0.79 -4.15
C LEU A 87 -10.89 1.08 -3.29
N GLY A 88 -10.94 0.55 -2.06
CA GLY A 88 -12.04 0.77 -1.13
C GLY A 88 -12.12 2.24 -0.69
N ASP A 89 -13.35 2.68 -0.39
CA ASP A 89 -13.64 4.05 0.03
C ASP A 89 -12.90 4.43 1.32
N PRO A 90 -11.99 5.41 1.26
CA PRO A 90 -11.25 5.86 2.44
C PRO A 90 -12.13 6.66 3.42
N TYR A 91 -13.30 7.12 2.99
CA TYR A 91 -14.25 7.91 3.78
C TYR A 91 -15.42 7.09 4.34
N ALA A 92 -15.51 5.80 3.98
CA ALA A 92 -16.57 4.94 4.46
C ALA A 92 -16.53 4.81 5.99
N GLU A 93 -17.68 5.00 6.62
CA GLU A 93 -17.85 4.67 8.03
C GLU A 93 -17.70 3.15 8.21
N GLN A 94 -16.87 2.78 9.18
CA GLN A 94 -16.63 1.37 9.41
C GLN A 94 -17.78 0.74 10.19
N THR A 95 -18.39 -0.26 9.60
CA THR A 95 -19.30 -1.17 10.32
C THR A 95 -18.55 -1.79 11.49
N ARG A 96 -19.15 -1.84 12.66
CA ARG A 96 -18.58 -2.51 13.83
C ARG A 96 -18.42 -3.99 13.52
N PHE A 97 -17.19 -4.46 13.46
CA PHE A 97 -16.91 -5.89 13.35
C PHE A 97 -17.15 -6.57 14.70
N SER A 98 -17.52 -7.86 14.65
CA SER A 98 -17.55 -8.68 15.86
C SER A 98 -16.17 -8.72 16.52
N THR A 99 -16.09 -8.98 17.81
CA THR A 99 -14.84 -8.99 18.59
C THR A 99 -13.77 -9.90 17.95
N MET A 100 -14.17 -11.00 17.32
CA MET A 100 -13.25 -11.90 16.62
C MET A 100 -12.60 -11.28 15.37
N LEU A 101 -13.26 -10.35 14.68
CA LEU A 101 -12.76 -9.67 13.47
C LEU A 101 -12.22 -8.25 13.76
N ALA A 102 -12.15 -7.87 15.03
CA ALA A 102 -11.65 -6.55 15.43
C ALA A 102 -10.26 -6.21 14.87
N PRO A 103 -9.26 -7.13 14.82
CA PRO A 103 -7.95 -6.82 14.23
C PRO A 103 -8.04 -6.41 12.76
N ILE A 104 -8.92 -7.05 11.97
CA ILE A 104 -9.14 -6.70 10.56
C ILE A 104 -9.82 -5.33 10.45
N GLY A 105 -10.79 -5.06 11.32
CA GLY A 105 -11.46 -3.77 11.43
C GLY A 105 -10.48 -2.64 11.74
N ASN A 106 -9.59 -2.83 12.71
CA ASN A 106 -8.56 -1.86 13.07
C ASN A 106 -7.58 -1.63 11.92
N SER A 107 -7.11 -2.70 11.28
CA SER A 107 -6.23 -2.62 10.10
C SER A 107 -6.85 -1.77 8.98
N ARG A 108 -8.14 -1.96 8.68
CA ARG A 108 -8.86 -1.16 7.68
C ARG A 108 -9.02 0.30 8.10
N LYS A 109 -9.31 0.54 9.38
CA LYS A 109 -9.45 1.90 9.92
C LYS A 109 -8.14 2.68 9.77
N GLU A 110 -7.03 2.08 10.15
CA GLU A 110 -5.70 2.67 10.02
C GLU A 110 -5.33 2.88 8.55
N ALA A 111 -5.57 1.88 7.69
CA ALA A 111 -5.36 2.02 6.26
C ALA A 111 -6.17 3.17 5.64
N ASN A 112 -7.43 3.35 6.06
CA ASN A 112 -8.27 4.45 5.57
C ASN A 112 -7.74 5.80 6.04
N ALA A 113 -7.25 5.92 7.28
CA ALA A 113 -6.58 7.13 7.75
C ALA A 113 -5.34 7.46 6.92
N ILE A 114 -4.50 6.47 6.62
CA ILE A 114 -3.33 6.63 5.75
C ILE A 114 -3.74 7.08 4.34
N LYS A 115 -4.78 6.46 3.77
CA LYS A 115 -5.28 6.85 2.44
C LYS A 115 -5.72 8.32 2.39
N ARG A 116 -6.37 8.82 3.45
CA ARG A 116 -6.85 10.21 3.50
C ARG A 116 -5.74 11.19 3.83
N ASP A 117 -5.00 10.91 4.89
CA ASP A 117 -4.35 11.95 5.68
C ASP A 117 -2.81 11.91 5.55
N GLU A 118 -2.22 10.74 5.25
CA GLU A 118 -0.77 10.60 5.19
C GLU A 118 -0.22 10.95 3.81
N PRO A 119 0.74 11.89 3.68
CA PRO A 119 1.35 12.21 2.39
C PRO A 119 2.21 11.04 1.90
N ILE A 120 1.99 10.62 0.65
CA ILE A 120 2.75 9.57 -0.02
C ILE A 120 3.42 10.14 -1.27
N THR A 121 4.71 9.96 -1.41
CA THR A 121 5.48 10.47 -2.54
C THR A 121 5.71 9.45 -3.65
N VAL A 122 5.70 8.16 -3.30
CA VAL A 122 5.96 7.08 -4.27
C VAL A 122 5.00 5.93 -4.04
N VAL A 123 4.37 5.46 -5.10
CA VAL A 123 3.55 4.24 -5.13
C VAL A 123 4.21 3.23 -6.05
N ILE A 124 4.47 2.03 -5.55
CA ILE A 124 5.01 0.91 -6.32
C ILE A 124 4.01 -0.24 -6.27
N GLY A 125 3.70 -0.83 -7.41
CA GLY A 125 2.80 -1.96 -7.47
C GLY A 125 2.77 -2.61 -8.85
N ASN A 126 2.27 -3.84 -8.87
CA ASN A 126 1.88 -4.55 -10.08
C ASN A 126 0.40 -4.94 -9.94
N PRO A 127 -0.52 -4.04 -10.30
CA PRO A 127 -1.95 -4.28 -10.14
C PRO A 127 -2.44 -5.35 -11.13
N PRO A 128 -3.57 -6.02 -10.81
CA PRO A 128 -4.11 -7.07 -11.67
C PRO A 128 -4.55 -6.53 -13.04
N TYR A 129 -4.24 -7.28 -14.08
CA TYR A 129 -4.57 -6.97 -15.49
C TYR A 129 -5.95 -7.54 -15.84
N LYS A 130 -7.01 -6.93 -15.33
CA LYS A 130 -8.38 -7.33 -15.67
C LYS A 130 -9.02 -6.25 -16.52
N VAL A 131 -9.29 -6.59 -17.78
CA VAL A 131 -10.11 -5.78 -18.71
C VAL A 131 -11.58 -5.93 -18.35
N ASP A 132 -12.41 -5.01 -18.82
CA ASP A 132 -13.87 -5.00 -18.59
C ASP A 132 -14.24 -5.15 -17.11
N ALA A 133 -13.54 -4.40 -16.26
CA ALA A 133 -13.71 -4.42 -14.82
C ALA A 133 -14.73 -3.35 -14.33
N ALA A 134 -15.70 -2.98 -15.14
CA ALA A 134 -16.76 -2.06 -14.75
C ALA A 134 -17.44 -2.52 -13.45
N GLY A 135 -17.62 -1.61 -12.50
CA GLY A 135 -18.17 -1.89 -11.18
C GLY A 135 -17.18 -2.48 -10.16
N GLN A 136 -15.93 -2.78 -10.56
CA GLN A 136 -14.91 -3.36 -9.70
C GLN A 136 -13.86 -2.35 -9.22
N GLY A 137 -13.94 -1.09 -9.68
CA GLY A 137 -13.02 -0.01 -9.31
C GLY A 137 -13.26 0.58 -7.93
N GLY A 138 -14.22 0.04 -7.16
CA GLY A 138 -14.52 0.50 -5.81
C GLY A 138 -14.85 1.99 -5.77
N TRP A 139 -14.31 2.67 -4.77
CA TRP A 139 -14.46 4.12 -4.60
C TRP A 139 -13.83 4.92 -5.76
N VAL A 140 -12.75 4.43 -6.33
CA VAL A 140 -12.08 5.12 -7.44
C VAL A 140 -13.01 5.28 -8.64
N GLU A 141 -13.87 4.28 -8.89
CA GLU A 141 -14.84 4.30 -9.98
C GLU A 141 -16.16 4.99 -9.60
N LYS A 142 -16.60 4.85 -8.34
CA LYS A 142 -17.95 5.22 -7.93
C LYS A 142 -18.05 6.49 -7.08
N GLY A 143 -16.93 6.92 -6.48
CA GLY A 143 -16.93 7.97 -5.47
C GLY A 143 -17.57 7.53 -4.16
N SER A 144 -17.88 8.51 -3.32
CA SER A 144 -18.63 8.36 -2.07
C SER A 144 -19.83 9.31 -2.06
N PRO A 145 -20.81 9.13 -1.17
CA PRO A 145 -21.88 10.10 -1.01
C PRO A 145 -21.34 11.53 -0.80
N GLY A 146 -21.74 12.44 -1.68
CA GLY A 146 -21.28 13.84 -1.67
C GLY A 146 -19.85 14.09 -2.17
N ARG A 147 -19.16 13.08 -2.70
CA ARG A 147 -17.81 13.20 -3.29
C ARG A 147 -17.77 12.53 -4.66
N PRO A 148 -17.32 13.24 -5.72
CA PRO A 148 -17.20 12.66 -7.05
C PRO A 148 -16.19 11.50 -7.06
N SER A 149 -16.28 10.65 -8.07
CA SER A 149 -15.29 9.57 -8.23
C SER A 149 -13.96 10.14 -8.71
N PRO A 150 -12.83 9.60 -8.25
CA PRO A 150 -11.54 9.98 -8.82
C PRO A 150 -11.46 9.78 -10.34
N MET A 151 -12.18 8.81 -10.91
CA MET A 151 -12.20 8.57 -12.36
C MET A 151 -12.86 9.69 -13.15
N ASP A 152 -13.75 10.47 -12.54
CA ASP A 152 -14.44 11.57 -13.24
C ASP A 152 -13.44 12.61 -13.79
N LEU A 153 -12.31 12.81 -13.10
CA LEU A 153 -11.23 13.70 -13.56
C LEU A 153 -10.42 13.14 -14.75
N TRP A 154 -10.56 11.84 -15.03
CA TRP A 154 -9.90 11.19 -16.17
C TRP A 154 -10.88 10.87 -17.30
N ALA A 155 -12.17 11.18 -17.11
CA ALA A 155 -13.15 11.04 -18.17
C ALA A 155 -12.82 12.01 -19.32
N PRO A 156 -12.83 11.54 -20.58
CA PRO A 156 -12.64 12.43 -21.73
C PRO A 156 -13.72 13.50 -21.75
N LEU A 157 -13.33 14.74 -22.03
CA LEU A 157 -14.30 15.82 -22.20
C LEU A 157 -15.22 15.54 -23.40
N PRO A 158 -16.53 15.85 -23.30
CA PRO A 158 -17.48 15.59 -24.37
C PRO A 158 -17.08 16.18 -25.72
N GLU A 159 -16.47 17.38 -25.72
CA GLU A 159 -15.98 18.08 -26.91
C GLU A 159 -14.84 17.34 -27.65
N TRP A 160 -14.16 16.40 -26.99
CA TRP A 160 -13.11 15.59 -27.64
C TRP A 160 -13.67 14.47 -28.50
N GLY A 161 -14.97 14.17 -28.43
CA GLY A 161 -15.58 13.10 -29.20
C GLY A 161 -15.09 11.68 -28.86
N LEU A 162 -14.40 11.51 -27.73
CA LEU A 162 -13.76 10.25 -27.33
C LEU A 162 -14.64 9.37 -26.42
N GLY A 163 -15.92 9.67 -26.30
CA GLY A 163 -16.84 8.95 -25.40
C GLY A 163 -16.88 7.42 -25.64
N ALA A 164 -16.77 6.98 -26.90
CA ALA A 164 -16.72 5.56 -27.25
C ALA A 164 -15.45 4.84 -26.69
N HIS A 165 -14.37 5.58 -26.43
CA HIS A 165 -13.13 5.07 -25.88
C HIS A 165 -13.11 5.05 -24.35
N ALA A 166 -14.02 5.73 -23.69
CA ALA A 166 -14.13 5.77 -22.23
C ALA A 166 -14.30 4.38 -21.60
N LYS A 167 -14.86 3.40 -22.33
CA LYS A 167 -14.94 2.01 -21.89
C LYS A 167 -13.57 1.38 -21.60
N HIS A 168 -12.51 1.81 -22.30
CA HIS A 168 -11.16 1.30 -22.11
C HIS A 168 -10.53 1.78 -20.79
N LEU A 169 -11.06 2.82 -20.16
CA LEU A 169 -10.68 3.25 -18.82
C LEU A 169 -11.22 2.32 -17.72
N LYS A 170 -12.24 1.49 -18.07
CA LYS A 170 -12.86 0.56 -17.13
C LYS A 170 -12.10 -0.76 -17.06
N ASN A 171 -10.82 -0.68 -16.73
CA ASN A 171 -10.06 -1.87 -16.39
C ASN A 171 -9.38 -1.70 -15.03
N LEU A 172 -9.15 -2.82 -14.36
CA LEU A 172 -8.72 -2.80 -12.97
C LEU A 172 -7.34 -2.13 -12.81
N TYR A 173 -6.47 -2.33 -13.79
CA TYR A 173 -5.16 -1.70 -13.84
C TYR A 173 -5.25 -0.17 -13.86
N VAL A 174 -6.17 0.40 -14.64
CA VAL A 174 -6.39 1.85 -14.74
C VAL A 174 -6.92 2.41 -13.42
N PHE A 175 -7.82 1.68 -12.74
CA PHE A 175 -8.31 2.10 -11.42
C PHE A 175 -7.20 2.20 -10.39
N PHE A 176 -6.26 1.25 -10.37
CA PHE A 176 -5.10 1.32 -9.48
C PHE A 176 -4.17 2.48 -9.85
N TRP A 177 -3.94 2.74 -11.15
CA TRP A 177 -3.20 3.91 -11.61
C TRP A 177 -3.84 5.22 -11.16
N ARG A 178 -5.16 5.32 -11.31
CA ARG A 178 -5.90 6.50 -10.89
C ARG A 178 -5.86 6.68 -9.37
N TRP A 179 -5.98 5.59 -8.62
CA TRP A 179 -5.80 5.62 -7.18
C TRP A 179 -4.41 6.15 -6.79
N ALA A 180 -3.36 5.63 -7.41
CA ALA A 180 -1.99 6.06 -7.15
C ALA A 180 -1.78 7.55 -7.47
N ALA A 181 -2.28 8.01 -8.62
CA ALA A 181 -2.22 9.42 -9.01
C ALA A 181 -2.98 10.30 -8.02
N TRP A 182 -4.16 9.89 -7.58
CA TRP A 182 -4.92 10.61 -6.55
C TRP A 182 -4.14 10.66 -5.23
N LYS A 183 -3.49 9.58 -4.82
CA LYS A 183 -2.78 9.53 -3.54
C LYS A 183 -1.51 10.39 -3.52
N VAL A 184 -0.85 10.54 -4.66
CA VAL A 184 0.42 11.30 -4.76
C VAL A 184 0.17 12.78 -5.06
N PHE A 185 -0.86 13.11 -5.85
CA PHE A 185 -1.07 14.45 -6.40
C PHE A 185 -2.42 15.09 -6.03
N GLY A 186 -3.33 14.35 -5.45
CA GLY A 186 -4.67 14.79 -5.03
C GLY A 186 -4.79 14.96 -3.57
#